data_47bd1378a01395880a615c4b5b2e417f
#
_entry.id   47bd1378a01395880a615c4b5b2e417f
#
_cell.length_a   1.000
_cell.length_b   1.000
_cell.length_c   1.000
_cell.angle_alpha   90.00
_cell.angle_beta   90.00
_cell.angle_gamma   90.00
#
_symmetry.space_group_name_H-M   'P 1'
#
loop_
_entity.id
_entity.type
_entity.pdbx_description
1 polymer ?
#
loop_
_entity_poly.entity_id
_entity_poly.type
_entity_poly.pdbx_seq_one_letter_code
_entity_poly.pdbx_strand_id
1 'polypeptide(L)'
;GEIKFLSEIVEPDCGIITNVGKAHLEGFGSFEGVIKTKGELYDFLRKKEGSTVFIHHDNAYLMNIAGGLNLIPYGTEDDLYVNGRITGNSPYLTFEWKAGKDGETYQVQTQLIGEYNFPNALAAITIGRFFGVEDAKINEALAGYTPQNNRSQLKKTDDNTLIIDAYNANPTSMMAALQNFRNMEVPHK
;
A
#
# COMPACT_ATOMS: atom_id res chain seq x y z
N GLY A 1 -6.11 -7.49 21.76
CA GLY A 1 -6.61 -6.14 21.49
C GLY A 1 -7.83 -6.15 20.57
N GLU A 2 -8.16 -5.02 20.02
CA GLU A 2 -9.34 -4.84 19.17
C GLU A 2 -9.23 -5.61 17.85
N ILE A 3 -8.05 -5.63 17.23
CA ILE A 3 -7.82 -6.39 15.98
C ILE A 3 -7.99 -7.88 16.22
N LYS A 4 -7.48 -8.41 17.33
CA LYS A 4 -7.70 -9.80 17.72
C LYS A 4 -9.19 -10.12 17.82
N PHE A 5 -9.94 -9.30 18.55
CA PHE A 5 -11.39 -9.47 18.71
C PHE A 5 -12.14 -9.44 17.39
N LEU A 6 -11.81 -8.47 16.52
CA LEU A 6 -12.41 -8.39 15.19
C LEU A 6 -12.03 -9.59 14.29
N SER A 7 -10.80 -10.09 14.39
CA SER A 7 -10.37 -11.29 13.64
C SER A 7 -11.13 -12.55 14.10
N GLU A 8 -11.45 -12.66 15.40
CA GLU A 8 -12.24 -13.76 15.93
C GLU A 8 -13.71 -13.73 15.46
N ILE A 9 -14.25 -12.54 15.15
CA ILE A 9 -15.61 -12.38 14.60
C ILE A 9 -15.65 -12.66 13.10
N VAL A 10 -14.68 -12.09 12.34
CA VAL A 10 -14.65 -12.16 10.87
C VAL A 10 -14.12 -13.50 10.38
N GLU A 11 -13.27 -14.16 11.17
CA GLU A 11 -12.59 -15.42 10.81
C GLU A 11 -11.93 -15.39 9.43
N PRO A 12 -11.08 -14.38 9.11
CA PRO A 12 -10.55 -14.18 7.78
C PRO A 12 -9.71 -15.37 7.30
N ASP A 13 -9.82 -15.71 6.01
CA ASP A 13 -8.95 -16.67 5.32
C ASP A 13 -7.72 -15.99 4.73
N CYS A 14 -7.85 -14.69 4.41
CA CYS A 14 -6.77 -13.89 3.87
C CYS A 14 -6.61 -12.60 4.68
N GLY A 15 -5.37 -12.10 4.76
CA GLY A 15 -5.09 -10.84 5.44
C GLY A 15 -3.96 -10.05 4.82
N ILE A 16 -4.00 -8.74 5.06
CA ILE A 16 -2.94 -7.81 4.69
C ILE A 16 -2.75 -6.76 5.79
N ILE A 17 -1.50 -6.46 6.11
CA ILE A 17 -1.11 -5.25 6.83
C ILE A 17 -0.33 -4.40 5.84
N THR A 18 -0.92 -3.31 5.36
CA THR A 18 -0.31 -2.47 4.32
C THR A 18 0.97 -1.78 4.79
N ASN A 19 0.98 -1.31 6.02
CA ASN A 19 2.17 -0.76 6.67
C ASN A 19 2.08 -0.78 8.20
N VAL A 20 3.24 -0.55 8.84
CA VAL A 20 3.35 -0.20 10.25
C VAL A 20 4.04 1.16 10.32
N GLY A 21 3.31 2.20 10.71
CA GLY A 21 3.79 3.57 10.83
C GLY A 21 3.68 4.08 12.25
N LYS A 22 4.29 5.24 12.52
CA LYS A 22 4.23 5.92 13.83
C LYS A 22 2.90 6.64 14.07
N ALA A 23 1.80 6.18 13.46
CA ALA A 23 0.48 6.71 13.68
C ALA A 23 -0.12 6.14 14.96
N HIS A 24 -0.96 6.94 15.65
CA HIS A 24 -1.69 6.54 16.86
C HIS A 24 -0.81 6.11 18.05
N LEU A 25 0.41 6.67 18.18
CA LEU A 25 1.33 6.36 19.29
C LEU A 25 0.72 6.60 20.66
N GLU A 26 -0.17 7.60 20.79
CA GLU A 26 -0.89 7.88 22.04
C GLU A 26 -1.78 6.70 22.49
N GLY A 27 -2.39 5.99 21.55
CA GLY A 27 -3.23 4.82 21.84
C GLY A 27 -2.45 3.51 22.03
N PHE A 28 -1.28 3.38 21.40
CA PHE A 28 -0.48 2.14 21.41
C PHE A 28 0.77 2.23 22.31
N GLY A 29 1.05 3.39 22.90
CA GLY A 29 2.15 3.64 23.82
C GLY A 29 3.53 3.69 23.18
N SER A 30 3.82 2.86 22.16
CA SER A 30 5.09 2.82 21.44
C SER A 30 4.94 2.31 20.02
N PHE A 31 5.98 2.44 19.21
CA PHE A 31 6.02 1.86 17.87
C PHE A 31 5.95 0.33 17.88
N GLU A 32 6.60 -0.31 18.85
CA GLU A 32 6.50 -1.74 19.09
C GLU A 32 5.07 -2.16 19.43
N GLY A 33 4.35 -1.30 20.19
CA GLY A 33 2.93 -1.48 20.48
C GLY A 33 2.07 -1.48 19.22
N VAL A 34 2.36 -0.60 18.24
CA VAL A 34 1.69 -0.59 16.94
C VAL A 34 1.95 -1.89 16.18
N ILE A 35 3.23 -2.33 16.10
CA ILE A 35 3.59 -3.59 15.42
C ILE A 35 2.87 -4.78 16.07
N LYS A 36 2.91 -4.88 17.39
CA LYS A 36 2.25 -5.94 18.16
C LYS A 36 0.74 -5.97 17.93
N THR A 37 0.08 -4.81 17.98
CA THR A 37 -1.37 -4.73 17.82
C THR A 37 -1.80 -5.07 16.38
N LYS A 38 -1.10 -4.54 15.37
CA LYS A 38 -1.38 -4.93 13.97
C LYS A 38 -1.05 -6.39 13.71
N GLY A 39 0.00 -6.92 14.34
CA GLY A 39 0.41 -8.32 14.28
C GLY A 39 -0.62 -9.31 14.84
N GLU A 40 -1.61 -8.86 15.62
CA GLU A 40 -2.73 -9.71 16.09
C GLU A 40 -3.48 -10.38 14.94
N LEU A 41 -3.57 -9.74 13.76
CA LEU A 41 -4.10 -10.34 12.54
C LEU A 41 -3.24 -11.52 12.09
N TYR A 42 -1.93 -11.35 12.09
CA TYR A 42 -1.00 -12.43 11.71
C TYR A 42 -1.03 -13.58 12.73
N ASP A 43 -1.20 -13.27 14.01
CA ASP A 43 -1.34 -14.29 15.07
C ASP A 43 -2.61 -15.11 14.91
N PHE A 44 -3.69 -14.52 14.41
CA PHE A 44 -4.92 -15.24 14.08
C PHE A 44 -4.72 -16.13 12.86
N LEU A 45 -4.22 -15.57 11.74
CA LEU A 45 -4.01 -16.29 10.49
C LEU A 45 -3.02 -17.45 10.63
N ARG A 46 -2.00 -17.30 11.47
CA ARG A 46 -1.01 -18.38 11.74
C ARG A 46 -1.63 -19.64 12.34
N LYS A 47 -2.75 -19.50 13.04
CA LYS A 47 -3.48 -20.62 13.66
C LYS A 47 -4.52 -21.22 12.75
N LYS A 48 -4.87 -20.54 11.65
CA LYS A 48 -5.91 -20.97 10.73
C LYS A 48 -5.28 -21.69 9.54
N GLU A 49 -5.56 -22.97 9.40
CA GLU A 49 -5.07 -23.79 8.29
C GLU A 49 -5.56 -23.23 6.94
N GLY A 50 -4.69 -23.21 5.93
CA GLY A 50 -5.01 -22.71 4.60
C GLY A 50 -5.09 -21.19 4.47
N SER A 51 -4.86 -20.43 5.56
CA SER A 51 -4.86 -18.97 5.51
C SER A 51 -3.70 -18.42 4.67
N THR A 52 -3.87 -17.21 4.13
CA THR A 52 -2.90 -16.54 3.26
C THR A 52 -2.69 -15.09 3.70
N VAL A 53 -1.44 -14.63 3.66
CA VAL A 53 -1.07 -13.24 3.96
C VAL A 53 -0.43 -12.59 2.74
N PHE A 54 -1.01 -11.49 2.27
CA PHE A 54 -0.37 -10.61 1.30
C PHE A 54 0.59 -9.70 2.06
N ILE A 55 1.88 -9.68 1.67
CA ILE A 55 2.89 -9.00 2.45
C ILE A 55 3.80 -8.11 1.60
N HIS A 56 4.01 -6.87 2.07
CA HIS A 56 5.01 -5.97 1.50
C HIS A 56 6.41 -6.43 1.90
N HIS A 57 7.11 -7.07 0.98
CA HIS A 57 8.43 -7.69 1.20
C HIS A 57 9.49 -6.68 1.65
N ASP A 58 9.46 -5.46 1.09
CA ASP A 58 10.42 -4.41 1.42
C ASP A 58 10.20 -3.81 2.82
N ASN A 59 9.12 -4.20 3.50
CA ASN A 59 8.84 -3.75 4.87
C ASN A 59 9.41 -4.75 5.89
N ALA A 60 10.63 -4.46 6.36
CA ALA A 60 11.34 -5.32 7.32
C ALA A 60 10.54 -5.59 8.62
N TYR A 61 9.73 -4.64 9.08
CA TYR A 61 8.92 -4.85 10.29
C TYR A 61 7.83 -5.90 10.09
N LEU A 62 7.19 -5.89 8.92
CA LEU A 62 6.18 -6.90 8.58
C LEU A 62 6.83 -8.27 8.36
N MET A 63 7.96 -8.32 7.65
CA MET A 63 8.70 -9.55 7.42
C MET A 63 9.18 -10.20 8.73
N ASN A 64 9.63 -9.40 9.69
CA ASN A 64 10.10 -9.90 10.99
C ASN A 64 9.01 -10.59 11.83
N ILE A 65 7.73 -10.24 11.64
CA ILE A 65 6.61 -10.84 12.37
C ILE A 65 5.84 -11.88 11.55
N ALA A 66 6.27 -12.17 10.32
CA ALA A 66 5.57 -13.04 9.36
C ALA A 66 5.93 -14.53 9.47
N GLY A 67 6.84 -14.93 10.35
CA GLY A 67 7.28 -16.32 10.48
C GLY A 67 6.12 -17.29 10.66
N GLY A 68 6.16 -18.41 9.91
CA GLY A 68 5.14 -19.48 9.97
C GLY A 68 3.82 -19.18 9.25
N LEU A 69 3.73 -18.10 8.45
CA LEU A 69 2.59 -17.78 7.63
C LEU A 69 2.80 -18.22 6.17
N ASN A 70 1.70 -18.50 5.47
CA ASN A 70 1.72 -18.67 4.02
C ASN A 70 1.66 -17.28 3.37
N LEU A 71 2.77 -16.87 2.72
CA LEU A 71 2.98 -15.51 2.24
C LEU A 71 2.82 -15.41 0.72
N ILE A 72 2.12 -14.37 0.28
CA ILE A 72 2.09 -13.88 -1.11
C ILE A 72 2.80 -12.52 -1.12
N PRO A 73 4.10 -12.49 -1.43
CA PRO A 73 4.92 -11.29 -1.30
C PRO A 73 4.80 -10.37 -2.52
N TYR A 74 4.83 -9.06 -2.26
CA TYR A 74 4.95 -8.01 -3.27
C TYR A 74 5.98 -6.96 -2.84
N GLY A 75 6.62 -6.32 -3.82
CA GLY A 75 7.66 -5.32 -3.54
C GLY A 75 8.51 -4.98 -4.75
N THR A 76 9.78 -4.65 -4.52
CA THR A 76 10.70 -4.20 -5.57
C THR A 76 11.65 -5.30 -6.06
N GLU A 77 11.79 -6.41 -5.37
CA GLU A 77 12.66 -7.52 -5.76
C GLU A 77 12.04 -8.39 -6.87
N ASP A 78 12.87 -8.86 -7.80
CA ASP A 78 12.42 -9.52 -9.05
C ASP A 78 11.64 -10.84 -8.85
N ASP A 79 11.93 -11.63 -7.84
CA ASP A 79 11.38 -12.98 -7.66
C ASP A 79 10.09 -13.02 -6.84
N LEU A 80 9.49 -11.86 -6.54
CA LEU A 80 8.26 -11.79 -5.78
C LEU A 80 7.03 -12.16 -6.63
N TYR A 81 5.93 -12.54 -5.99
CA TYR A 81 4.66 -12.85 -6.67
C TYR A 81 4.20 -11.70 -7.57
N VAL A 82 4.32 -10.47 -7.07
CA VAL A 82 4.21 -9.22 -7.86
C VAL A 82 5.39 -8.33 -7.50
N ASN A 83 6.09 -7.86 -8.51
CA ASN A 83 7.17 -6.89 -8.31
C ASN A 83 7.03 -5.72 -9.27
N GLY A 84 7.68 -4.60 -8.94
CA GLY A 84 7.62 -3.43 -9.79
C GLY A 84 8.60 -2.34 -9.38
N ARG A 85 8.66 -1.30 -10.18
CA ARG A 85 9.47 -0.11 -9.93
C ARG A 85 8.77 1.15 -10.41
N ILE A 86 9.02 2.25 -9.73
CA ILE A 86 8.54 3.58 -10.11
C ILE A 86 9.29 4.03 -11.37
N THR A 87 8.57 4.51 -12.37
CA THR A 87 9.10 5.08 -13.61
C THR A 87 8.84 6.58 -13.73
N GLY A 88 7.96 7.14 -12.92
CA GLY A 88 7.67 8.57 -12.87
C GLY A 88 6.77 8.96 -11.71
N ASN A 89 6.82 10.24 -11.29
CA ASN A 89 6.05 10.75 -10.16
C ASN A 89 5.76 12.26 -10.29
N SER A 90 5.42 12.76 -11.50
CA SER A 90 5.12 14.17 -11.69
C SER A 90 4.03 14.42 -12.73
N PRO A 91 2.83 14.88 -12.34
CA PRO A 91 2.32 14.93 -10.98
C PRO A 91 1.83 13.59 -10.46
N TYR A 92 1.58 12.63 -11.36
CA TYR A 92 1.01 11.33 -11.04
C TYR A 92 2.06 10.23 -11.01
N LEU A 93 1.85 9.30 -10.10
CA LEU A 93 2.65 8.09 -9.98
C LEU A 93 2.52 7.24 -11.26
N THR A 94 3.64 6.98 -11.91
CA THR A 94 3.78 6.03 -13.01
C THR A 94 4.76 4.95 -12.60
N PHE A 95 4.42 3.71 -12.86
CA PHE A 95 5.26 2.58 -12.50
C PHE A 95 5.09 1.44 -13.50
N GLU A 96 6.04 0.54 -13.51
CA GLU A 96 5.91 -0.75 -14.17
C GLU A 96 5.86 -1.86 -13.14
N TRP A 97 5.20 -2.95 -13.49
CA TRP A 97 5.10 -4.13 -12.67
C TRP A 97 5.06 -5.40 -13.51
N LYS A 98 5.41 -6.53 -12.91
CA LYS A 98 5.32 -7.87 -13.51
C LYS A 98 5.01 -8.92 -12.43
N ALA A 99 4.58 -10.09 -12.88
CA ALA A 99 4.36 -11.24 -12.02
C ALA A 99 5.57 -12.17 -12.03
N GLY A 100 6.20 -12.32 -10.89
CA GLY A 100 7.43 -13.12 -10.79
C GLY A 100 8.56 -12.57 -11.65
N LYS A 101 9.58 -13.38 -11.87
CA LYS A 101 10.79 -12.98 -12.59
C LYS A 101 10.57 -12.81 -14.09
N ASP A 102 9.85 -13.76 -14.69
CA ASP A 102 9.73 -13.90 -16.13
C ASP A 102 8.37 -13.44 -16.67
N GLY A 103 7.55 -12.78 -15.83
CA GLY A 103 6.26 -12.26 -16.21
C GLY A 103 6.34 -11.12 -17.22
N GLU A 104 5.25 -10.92 -17.97
CA GLU A 104 5.08 -9.76 -18.83
C GLU A 104 5.15 -8.46 -18.00
N THR A 105 5.82 -7.44 -18.54
CA THR A 105 5.93 -6.14 -17.88
C THR A 105 4.81 -5.24 -18.35
N TYR A 106 4.05 -4.72 -17.41
CA TYR A 106 2.97 -3.76 -17.61
C TYR A 106 3.39 -2.39 -17.10
N GLN A 107 3.09 -1.35 -17.87
CA GLN A 107 3.26 0.03 -17.43
C GLN A 107 1.91 0.65 -17.09
N VAL A 108 1.80 1.30 -15.93
CA VAL A 108 0.58 1.94 -15.45
C VAL A 108 0.87 3.38 -15.08
N GLN A 109 0.13 4.31 -15.68
CA GLN A 109 0.05 5.69 -15.24
C GLN A 109 -1.23 5.85 -14.43
N THR A 110 -1.10 6.15 -13.15
CA THR A 110 -2.24 6.33 -12.24
C THR A 110 -2.67 7.78 -12.16
N GLN A 111 -3.73 8.04 -11.38
CA GLN A 111 -4.11 9.39 -10.92
C GLN A 111 -3.76 9.59 -9.44
N LEU A 112 -2.90 8.76 -8.90
CA LEU A 112 -2.37 8.86 -7.54
C LEU A 112 -1.18 9.82 -7.50
N ILE A 113 -1.09 10.61 -6.46
CA ILE A 113 0.04 11.51 -6.22
C ILE A 113 0.91 10.94 -5.11
N GLY A 114 2.24 10.90 -5.36
CA GLY A 114 3.24 10.49 -4.38
C GLY A 114 3.63 9.02 -4.43
N GLU A 115 4.94 8.79 -4.31
CA GLU A 115 5.57 7.46 -4.34
C GLU A 115 5.09 6.54 -3.22
N TYR A 116 4.62 7.11 -2.10
CA TYR A 116 4.07 6.34 -0.98
C TYR A 116 2.80 5.55 -1.34
N ASN A 117 2.18 5.83 -2.50
CA ASN A 117 1.07 5.04 -3.04
C ASN A 117 1.53 3.80 -3.83
N PHE A 118 2.80 3.73 -4.20
CA PHE A 118 3.31 2.61 -4.98
C PHE A 118 3.15 1.25 -4.27
N PRO A 119 3.51 1.07 -3.00
CA PRO A 119 3.25 -0.18 -2.30
C PRO A 119 1.75 -0.52 -2.21
N ASN A 120 0.87 0.48 -2.12
CA ASN A 120 -0.58 0.26 -2.11
C ASN A 120 -1.08 -0.24 -3.47
N ALA A 121 -0.54 0.30 -4.56
CA ALA A 121 -0.84 -0.16 -5.91
C ALA A 121 -0.37 -1.61 -6.13
N LEU A 122 0.86 -1.96 -5.73
CA LEU A 122 1.36 -3.33 -5.79
C LEU A 122 0.51 -4.30 -4.95
N ALA A 123 0.06 -3.88 -3.77
CA ALA A 123 -0.86 -4.66 -2.93
C ALA A 123 -2.17 -4.96 -3.66
N ALA A 124 -2.77 -3.95 -4.32
CA ALA A 124 -4.00 -4.10 -5.09
C ALA A 124 -3.81 -5.06 -6.28
N ILE A 125 -2.70 -4.94 -7.02
CA ILE A 125 -2.33 -5.87 -8.10
C ILE A 125 -2.23 -7.29 -7.58
N THR A 126 -1.51 -7.48 -6.48
CA THR A 126 -1.25 -8.79 -5.86
C THR A 126 -2.55 -9.48 -5.47
N ILE A 127 -3.45 -8.76 -4.81
CA ILE A 127 -4.75 -9.26 -4.39
C ILE A 127 -5.62 -9.56 -5.62
N GLY A 128 -5.70 -8.65 -6.59
CA GLY A 128 -6.46 -8.83 -7.81
C GLY A 128 -6.05 -10.10 -8.55
N ARG A 129 -4.75 -10.28 -8.76
CA ARG A 129 -4.21 -11.49 -9.41
C ARG A 129 -4.48 -12.77 -8.63
N PHE A 130 -4.28 -12.73 -7.32
CA PHE A 130 -4.53 -13.88 -6.46
C PHE A 130 -5.98 -14.38 -6.58
N PHE A 131 -6.93 -13.45 -6.70
CA PHE A 131 -8.33 -13.77 -6.92
C PHE A 131 -8.75 -13.90 -8.40
N GLY A 132 -7.79 -13.99 -9.31
CA GLY A 132 -8.05 -14.33 -10.72
C GLY A 132 -8.54 -13.18 -11.58
N VAL A 133 -8.33 -11.92 -11.17
CA VAL A 133 -8.60 -10.77 -12.03
C VAL A 133 -7.53 -10.69 -13.12
N GLU A 134 -7.95 -10.53 -14.37
CA GLU A 134 -7.05 -10.39 -15.52
C GLU A 134 -6.16 -9.15 -15.41
N ASP A 135 -4.88 -9.26 -15.77
CA ASP A 135 -3.90 -8.19 -15.63
C ASP A 135 -4.31 -6.91 -16.37
N ALA A 136 -4.95 -7.05 -17.53
CA ALA A 136 -5.47 -5.90 -18.30
C ALA A 136 -6.54 -5.12 -17.50
N LYS A 137 -7.44 -5.81 -16.80
CA LYS A 137 -8.49 -5.20 -15.97
C LYS A 137 -7.91 -4.55 -14.71
N ILE A 138 -6.88 -5.17 -14.13
CA ILE A 138 -6.15 -4.57 -13.00
C ILE A 138 -5.52 -3.24 -13.42
N ASN A 139 -4.85 -3.21 -14.59
CA ASN A 139 -4.22 -2.01 -15.13
C ASN A 139 -5.26 -0.91 -15.44
N GLU A 140 -6.38 -1.27 -16.07
CA GLU A 140 -7.48 -0.34 -16.35
C GLU A 140 -8.05 0.26 -15.05
N ALA A 141 -8.29 -0.56 -14.03
CA ALA A 141 -8.80 -0.10 -12.75
C ALA A 141 -7.83 0.85 -12.03
N LEU A 142 -6.53 0.56 -12.05
CA LEU A 142 -5.51 1.42 -11.44
C LEU A 142 -5.34 2.75 -12.20
N ALA A 143 -5.38 2.73 -13.52
CA ALA A 143 -5.28 3.93 -14.34
C ALA A 143 -6.52 4.82 -14.21
N GLY A 144 -7.71 4.22 -14.05
CA GLY A 144 -8.97 4.92 -13.92
C GLY A 144 -9.30 5.39 -12.49
N TYR A 145 -8.61 4.86 -11.47
CA TYR A 145 -8.92 5.21 -10.09
C TYR A 145 -8.54 6.65 -9.74
N THR A 146 -9.52 7.44 -9.39
CA THR A 146 -9.34 8.82 -8.91
C THR A 146 -9.67 8.91 -7.43
N PRO A 147 -8.72 9.33 -6.56
CA PRO A 147 -8.99 9.56 -5.14
C PRO A 147 -10.10 10.60 -4.91
N GLN A 148 -11.09 10.27 -4.07
CA GLN A 148 -12.21 11.17 -3.75
C GLN A 148 -12.35 11.48 -2.26
N ASN A 149 -11.43 10.97 -1.43
CA ASN A 149 -11.54 10.97 0.02
C ASN A 149 -10.55 11.93 0.70
N ASN A 150 -10.17 13.01 0.04
CA ASN A 150 -9.19 13.99 0.53
C ASN A 150 -7.82 13.38 0.91
N ARG A 151 -7.44 12.28 0.24
CA ARG A 151 -6.11 11.67 0.38
C ARG A 151 -5.31 11.94 -0.88
N SER A 152 -4.41 12.92 -0.83
CA SER A 152 -3.54 13.31 -1.95
C SER A 152 -4.31 13.54 -3.25
N GLN A 153 -5.50 14.11 -3.13
CA GLN A 153 -6.39 14.39 -4.24
C GLN A 153 -5.94 15.67 -4.97
N LEU A 154 -5.71 15.60 -6.27
CA LEU A 154 -5.45 16.78 -7.09
C LEU A 154 -6.79 17.40 -7.53
N LYS A 155 -6.96 18.68 -7.25
CA LYS A 155 -8.12 19.46 -7.69
C LYS A 155 -7.66 20.71 -8.44
N LYS A 156 -8.06 20.84 -9.69
CA LYS A 156 -7.85 22.06 -10.48
C LYS A 156 -9.01 23.04 -10.22
N THR A 157 -8.65 24.29 -9.99
CA THR A 157 -9.55 25.45 -9.97
C THR A 157 -9.20 26.36 -11.14
N ASP A 158 -9.93 27.45 -11.33
CA ASP A 158 -9.67 28.39 -12.42
C ASP A 158 -8.26 29.00 -12.34
N ASP A 159 -7.78 29.28 -11.12
CA ASP A 159 -6.50 29.97 -10.89
C ASP A 159 -5.40 29.08 -10.29
N ASN A 160 -5.76 27.92 -9.70
CA ASN A 160 -4.83 27.13 -8.92
C ASN A 160 -5.01 25.63 -9.13
N THR A 161 -3.94 24.88 -8.83
CA THR A 161 -3.98 23.44 -8.67
C THR A 161 -3.75 23.12 -7.18
N LEU A 162 -4.72 22.46 -6.56
CA LEU A 162 -4.68 22.10 -5.14
C LEU A 162 -4.34 20.63 -4.98
N ILE A 163 -3.49 20.31 -4.03
CA ILE A 163 -3.28 18.94 -3.53
C ILE A 163 -3.95 18.87 -2.16
N ILE A 164 -5.06 18.14 -2.09
CA ILE A 164 -5.86 18.01 -0.88
C ILE A 164 -5.47 16.72 -0.18
N ASP A 165 -4.85 16.82 0.98
CA ASP A 165 -4.48 15.70 1.85
C ASP A 165 -4.94 16.01 3.28
N ALA A 166 -6.25 15.91 3.50
CA ALA A 166 -6.93 16.38 4.70
C ALA A 166 -7.74 15.28 5.42
N TYR A 167 -7.50 14.02 5.09
CA TYR A 167 -8.21 12.92 5.75
C TYR A 167 -7.76 12.69 7.19
N ASN A 168 -6.45 12.67 7.42
CA ASN A 168 -5.84 12.52 8.73
C ASN A 168 -4.42 13.08 8.71
N ALA A 169 -4.01 13.72 9.78
CA ALA A 169 -2.67 14.27 9.93
C ALA A 169 -1.89 13.49 11.01
N ASN A 170 -0.79 12.88 10.59
CA ASN A 170 0.22 12.35 11.50
C ASN A 170 1.62 12.69 10.96
N PRO A 171 2.67 12.68 11.79
CA PRO A 171 4.02 13.10 11.36
C PRO A 171 4.53 12.36 10.11
N THR A 172 4.26 11.06 10.00
CA THR A 172 4.73 10.24 8.87
C THR A 172 4.01 10.60 7.58
N SER A 173 2.68 10.68 7.59
CA SER A 173 1.91 11.01 6.38
C SER A 173 2.14 12.45 5.94
N MET A 174 2.20 13.40 6.88
CA MET A 174 2.49 14.80 6.58
C MET A 174 3.88 14.97 5.98
N MET A 175 4.90 14.31 6.53
CA MET A 175 6.25 14.36 5.97
C MET A 175 6.29 13.81 4.55
N ALA A 176 5.65 12.66 4.28
CA ALA A 176 5.58 12.07 2.94
C ALA A 176 4.89 13.00 1.94
N ALA A 177 3.76 13.61 2.32
CA ALA A 177 3.03 14.56 1.48
C ALA A 177 3.87 15.83 1.18
N LEU A 178 4.54 16.41 2.20
CA LEU A 178 5.38 17.59 2.05
C LEU A 178 6.62 17.31 1.21
N GLN A 179 7.27 16.16 1.38
CA GLN A 179 8.39 15.75 0.55
C GLN A 179 7.97 15.58 -0.91
N ASN A 180 6.85 14.94 -1.15
CA ASN A 180 6.31 14.81 -2.49
C ASN A 180 6.03 16.19 -3.11
N PHE A 181 5.35 17.09 -2.40
CA PHE A 181 5.09 18.46 -2.85
C PHE A 181 6.37 19.23 -3.14
N ARG A 182 7.41 19.07 -2.28
CA ARG A 182 8.73 19.67 -2.50
C ARG A 182 9.37 19.21 -3.80
N ASN A 183 9.24 17.93 -4.13
CA ASN A 183 9.88 17.31 -5.29
C ASN A 183 9.10 17.52 -6.61
N MET A 184 7.86 18.02 -6.55
CA MET A 184 7.08 18.30 -7.76
C MET A 184 7.72 19.44 -8.56
N GLU A 185 7.88 19.23 -9.86
CA GLU A 185 8.36 20.26 -10.79
C GLU A 185 7.15 21.07 -11.28
N VAL A 186 6.92 22.22 -10.63
CA VAL A 186 5.87 23.17 -10.99
C VAL A 186 6.41 24.60 -10.98
N PRO A 187 5.89 25.51 -11.84
CA PRO A 187 6.41 26.89 -11.95
C PRO A 187 6.33 27.69 -10.67
N HIS A 188 5.28 27.49 -9.88
CA HIS A 188 5.02 28.16 -8.60
C HIS A 188 4.45 27.17 -7.60
N LYS A 189 4.91 27.28 -6.34
CA LYS A 189 4.43 26.48 -5.20
C LYS A 189 3.93 27.38 -4.10
#